data_883f13c1b189439fc828eda48a90246e
#
_entry.id   883f13c1b189439fc828eda48a90246e
#
_cell.length_a   1.000
_cell.length_b   1.000
_cell.length_c   1.000
_cell.angle_alpha   90.00
_cell.angle_beta   90.00
_cell.angle_gamma   90.00
#
_symmetry.space_group_name_H-M   'P 1'
#
loop_
_entity.id
_entity.type
_entity.pdbx_description
1 polymer ?
#
loop_
_entity_poly.entity_id
_entity_poly.type
_entity_poly.pdbx_seq_one_letter_code
_entity_poly.pdbx_strand_id
1 'polypeptide(L)'
;MEREQFLRTKRLYHYTKFQSAVKILDSMSLKFGSLDGMNDINERYRPLCIPVSNETNIEAFSEEFYKQLSYVKQISLTRDIGKHYGFDIPAMWGHYAEMGEGVCFILDKKKIEKEAKLAKYICSRVTYLDTHHDFILDTIPKDISNYFYNQKKELFFTKTKDWSYEQEFRILELDACSKDSFLNIRNALIAIVLYDNSSQSVFGMTKYKLIKAISYDIPILEYSNTNLWGISLIDEDGNCNWIKEKE
;
A
#
# COMPACT_ATOMS: atom_id res chain seq x y z
N MET A 1 19.34 -2.58 12.64
CA MET A 1 18.81 -1.26 13.15
C MET A 1 18.49 -1.45 14.60
N GLU A 2 18.94 -0.55 15.48
CA GLU A 2 18.66 -0.67 16.90
C GLU A 2 17.16 -0.44 17.20
N ARG A 3 16.64 -1.12 18.24
CA ARG A 3 15.23 -1.05 18.68
C ARG A 3 14.74 0.41 18.84
N GLU A 4 15.53 1.25 19.50
CA GLU A 4 15.17 2.66 19.69
C GLU A 4 15.03 3.44 18.39
N GLN A 5 15.91 3.20 17.43
CA GLN A 5 15.81 3.82 16.11
C GLN A 5 14.55 3.34 15.39
N PHE A 6 14.22 2.04 15.47
CA PHE A 6 12.99 1.49 14.94
C PHE A 6 11.76 2.17 15.53
N LEU A 7 11.71 2.33 16.85
CA LEU A 7 10.57 2.93 17.56
C LEU A 7 10.37 4.42 17.23
N ARG A 8 11.43 5.15 16.92
CA ARG A 8 11.37 6.59 16.58
C ARG A 8 11.07 6.87 15.11
N THR A 9 11.22 5.90 14.24
CA THR A 9 11.00 6.05 12.79
C THR A 9 9.52 5.95 12.46
N LYS A 10 8.97 6.93 11.73
CA LYS A 10 7.63 6.80 11.14
C LYS A 10 7.69 5.85 9.96
N ARG A 11 6.83 4.84 9.97
CA ARG A 11 6.87 3.71 9.04
C ARG A 11 5.66 3.68 8.13
N LEU A 12 5.86 2.99 7.01
CA LEU A 12 4.83 2.51 6.11
C LEU A 12 5.09 1.01 5.86
N TYR A 13 4.04 0.28 5.52
CA TYR A 13 4.11 -1.16 5.37
C TYR A 13 3.52 -1.58 4.03
N HIS A 14 4.23 -2.45 3.33
CA HIS A 14 3.77 -2.99 2.05
C HIS A 14 3.63 -4.51 2.15
N TYR A 15 2.40 -4.98 2.19
CA TYR A 15 2.08 -6.40 2.13
C TYR A 15 2.06 -6.87 0.69
N THR A 16 2.63 -8.04 0.43
CA THR A 16 2.69 -8.56 -0.93
C THR A 16 2.83 -10.08 -0.94
N LYS A 17 2.49 -10.68 -2.08
CA LYS A 17 2.71 -12.08 -2.34
C LYS A 17 4.20 -12.40 -2.39
N PHE A 18 4.57 -13.64 -2.04
CA PHE A 18 5.97 -14.06 -2.01
C PHE A 18 6.69 -13.84 -3.35
N GLN A 19 6.09 -14.22 -4.47
CA GLN A 19 6.68 -14.02 -5.80
C GLN A 19 6.89 -12.54 -6.14
N SER A 20 6.00 -11.67 -5.69
CA SER A 20 6.14 -10.22 -5.87
C SER A 20 7.24 -9.67 -4.98
N ALA A 21 7.39 -10.20 -3.76
CA ALA A 21 8.47 -9.80 -2.85
C ALA A 21 9.85 -10.07 -3.45
N VAL A 22 10.04 -11.22 -4.11
CA VAL A 22 11.28 -11.53 -4.82
C VAL A 22 11.60 -10.48 -5.90
N LYS A 23 10.60 -10.11 -6.72
CA LYS A 23 10.78 -9.07 -7.76
C LYS A 23 11.08 -7.70 -7.17
N ILE A 24 10.43 -7.35 -6.05
CA ILE A 24 10.65 -6.09 -5.34
C ILE A 24 12.08 -6.02 -4.81
N LEU A 25 12.58 -7.09 -4.21
CA LEU A 25 13.95 -7.16 -3.69
C LEU A 25 15.01 -7.12 -4.79
N ASP A 26 14.76 -7.80 -5.90
CA ASP A 26 15.65 -7.78 -7.07
C ASP A 26 15.77 -6.36 -7.66
N SER A 27 14.64 -5.69 -7.86
CA SER A 27 14.59 -4.34 -8.45
C SER A 27 14.77 -3.20 -7.44
N MET A 28 14.60 -3.48 -6.13
CA MET A 28 14.46 -2.47 -5.07
C MET A 28 13.41 -1.41 -5.39
N SER A 29 12.28 -1.83 -5.98
CA SER A 29 11.23 -0.93 -6.44
C SER A 29 9.85 -1.51 -6.22
N LEU A 30 8.89 -0.64 -5.86
CA LEU A 30 7.47 -0.97 -5.85
C LEU A 30 6.84 -0.59 -7.20
N LYS A 31 6.13 -1.52 -7.81
CA LYS A 31 5.37 -1.26 -9.03
C LYS A 31 4.05 -0.56 -8.69
N PHE A 32 3.70 0.48 -9.44
CA PHE A 32 2.37 1.06 -9.38
C PHE A 32 1.34 0.11 -10.00
N GLY A 33 0.24 -0.12 -9.30
CA GLY A 33 -0.91 -0.89 -9.78
C GLY A 33 -1.95 0.02 -10.44
N SER A 34 -2.68 -0.51 -11.43
CA SER A 34 -3.86 0.16 -12.01
C SER A 34 -5.04 0.12 -11.05
N LEU A 35 -5.98 1.04 -11.21
CA LEU A 35 -7.21 1.06 -10.41
C LEU A 35 -8.08 -0.18 -10.64
N ASP A 36 -8.06 -0.75 -11.84
CA ASP A 36 -8.81 -1.98 -12.18
C ASP A 36 -8.42 -3.20 -11.33
N GLY A 37 -7.22 -3.19 -10.78
CA GLY A 37 -6.70 -4.24 -9.89
C GLY A 37 -7.06 -4.07 -8.41
N MET A 38 -7.82 -3.04 -8.04
CA MET A 38 -8.16 -2.78 -6.64
C MET A 38 -9.21 -3.77 -6.12
N ASN A 39 -9.10 -4.13 -4.84
CA ASN A 39 -10.06 -5.02 -4.18
C ASN A 39 -11.39 -4.31 -3.88
N ASP A 40 -11.36 -3.01 -3.65
CA ASP A 40 -12.56 -2.20 -3.45
C ASP A 40 -13.29 -2.01 -4.79
N ILE A 41 -14.50 -2.58 -4.88
CA ILE A 41 -15.37 -2.48 -6.06
C ILE A 41 -15.64 -1.01 -6.42
N ASN A 42 -15.75 -0.16 -5.43
CA ASN A 42 -16.06 1.25 -5.62
C ASN A 42 -14.87 2.05 -6.18
N GLU A 43 -13.66 1.60 -5.90
CA GLU A 43 -12.46 2.14 -6.54
C GLU A 43 -12.30 1.63 -7.97
N ARG A 44 -12.68 0.38 -8.21
CA ARG A 44 -12.59 -0.29 -9.49
C ARG A 44 -13.59 0.23 -10.53
N TYR A 45 -14.85 0.45 -10.10
CA TYR A 45 -15.96 0.80 -10.97
C TYR A 45 -16.51 2.21 -10.68
N ARG A 46 -15.69 3.16 -10.36
CA ARG A 46 -16.11 4.52 -10.00
C ARG A 46 -17.28 5.00 -10.86
N PRO A 47 -18.52 4.99 -10.35
CA PRO A 47 -19.66 5.46 -11.11
C PRO A 47 -19.56 6.97 -11.31
N LEU A 48 -19.68 7.40 -12.56
CA LEU A 48 -19.72 8.81 -12.93
C LEU A 48 -21.20 9.21 -13.06
N CYS A 49 -21.71 9.96 -12.10
CA CYS A 49 -23.05 10.53 -12.19
C CYS A 49 -22.98 11.91 -12.82
N ILE A 50 -23.44 12.02 -14.05
CA ILE A 50 -23.57 13.31 -14.77
C ILE A 50 -25.05 13.68 -14.73
N PRO A 51 -25.45 14.85 -14.20
CA PRO A 51 -26.83 15.31 -14.29
C PRO A 51 -27.24 15.36 -15.76
N VAL A 52 -28.44 14.89 -16.07
CA VAL A 52 -29.02 14.97 -17.41
C VAL A 52 -29.25 16.45 -17.73
N SER A 53 -28.22 17.09 -18.27
CA SER A 53 -28.34 18.40 -18.92
C SER A 53 -28.40 18.18 -20.42
N ASN A 54 -28.99 19.11 -21.14
CA ASN A 54 -29.11 19.09 -22.61
C ASN A 54 -27.75 19.24 -23.32
N GLU A 55 -26.65 18.87 -22.69
CA GLU A 55 -25.30 18.95 -23.25
C GLU A 55 -25.05 17.76 -24.18
N THR A 56 -24.78 18.06 -25.42
CA THR A 56 -24.76 17.21 -26.60
C THR A 56 -23.59 16.25 -26.70
N ASN A 57 -22.81 15.96 -25.61
CA ASN A 57 -21.60 15.14 -25.75
C ASN A 57 -21.22 14.32 -24.49
N ILE A 58 -22.19 13.82 -23.73
CA ILE A 58 -21.97 13.03 -22.50
C ILE A 58 -21.19 11.74 -22.79
N GLU A 59 -21.48 11.06 -23.90
CA GLU A 59 -20.81 9.80 -24.26
C GLU A 59 -19.33 10.00 -24.50
N ALA A 60 -18.96 10.96 -25.35
CA ALA A 60 -17.55 11.25 -25.65
C ALA A 60 -16.78 11.73 -24.41
N PHE A 61 -17.43 12.49 -23.53
CA PHE A 61 -16.83 12.87 -22.26
C PHE A 61 -16.60 11.64 -21.36
N SER A 62 -17.57 10.75 -21.24
CA SER A 62 -17.46 9.55 -20.44
C SER A 62 -16.33 8.63 -20.93
N GLU A 63 -16.22 8.42 -22.24
CA GLU A 63 -15.13 7.67 -22.84
C GLU A 63 -13.75 8.25 -22.50
N GLU A 64 -13.59 9.56 -22.68
CA GLU A 64 -12.32 10.24 -22.37
C GLU A 64 -12.02 10.23 -20.87
N PHE A 65 -13.05 10.41 -20.02
CA PHE A 65 -12.90 10.33 -18.56
C PHE A 65 -12.38 8.95 -18.11
N TYR A 66 -12.99 7.87 -18.57
CA TYR A 66 -12.57 6.52 -18.21
C TYR A 66 -11.22 6.15 -18.82
N LYS A 67 -10.93 6.64 -20.01
CA LYS A 67 -9.60 6.51 -20.62
C LYS A 67 -8.53 7.22 -19.78
N GLN A 68 -8.76 8.45 -19.35
CA GLN A 68 -7.84 9.18 -18.47
C GLN A 68 -7.74 8.50 -17.10
N LEU A 69 -8.84 7.99 -16.55
CA LEU A 69 -8.86 7.23 -15.28
C LEU A 69 -7.99 5.97 -15.38
N SER A 70 -7.95 5.30 -16.52
CA SER A 70 -7.11 4.10 -16.74
C SER A 70 -5.60 4.40 -16.66
N TYR A 71 -5.20 5.66 -16.84
CA TYR A 71 -3.80 6.09 -16.69
C TYR A 71 -3.42 6.39 -15.23
N VAL A 72 -4.40 6.48 -14.34
CA VAL A 72 -4.11 6.66 -12.91
C VAL A 72 -3.61 5.36 -12.32
N LYS A 73 -2.47 5.42 -11.64
CA LYS A 73 -1.87 4.27 -10.96
C LYS A 73 -1.54 4.62 -9.52
N GLN A 74 -1.52 3.60 -8.66
CA GLN A 74 -1.25 3.82 -7.26
C GLN A 74 -0.39 2.72 -6.62
N ILE A 75 0.28 3.10 -5.53
CA ILE A 75 0.86 2.19 -4.55
C ILE A 75 0.10 2.41 -3.24
N SER A 76 -0.43 1.32 -2.68
CA SER A 76 -1.10 1.30 -1.38
C SER A 76 -0.15 0.77 -0.31
N LEU A 77 -0.02 1.53 0.77
CA LEU A 77 0.81 1.21 1.92
C LEU A 77 -0.04 1.33 3.19
N THR A 78 0.24 0.51 4.19
CA THR A 78 -0.39 0.59 5.52
C THR A 78 0.42 1.50 6.44
N ARG A 79 -0.22 2.12 7.42
CA ARG A 79 0.40 2.99 8.43
C ARG A 79 0.26 2.41 9.82
N ASP A 80 1.10 2.88 10.75
CA ASP A 80 0.82 2.73 12.18
C ASP A 80 -0.43 3.53 12.60
N ILE A 81 -1.20 2.99 13.55
CA ILE A 81 -2.32 3.66 14.19
C ILE A 81 -2.20 3.61 15.71
N GLY A 82 -2.07 4.75 16.33
CA GLY A 82 -1.93 4.82 17.77
C GLY A 82 -0.81 3.92 18.28
N LYS A 83 -1.17 2.89 19.04
CA LYS A 83 -0.24 1.89 19.57
C LYS A 83 -0.11 0.65 18.66
N HIS A 84 -0.85 0.56 17.54
CA HIS A 84 -0.82 -0.60 16.65
C HIS A 84 0.16 -0.36 15.49
N TYR A 85 1.03 -1.34 15.28
CA TYR A 85 1.94 -1.33 14.14
C TYR A 85 1.23 -1.79 12.88
N GLY A 86 1.58 -1.19 11.74
CA GLY A 86 0.93 -1.53 10.48
C GLY A 86 1.21 -2.96 9.99
N PHE A 87 2.18 -3.69 10.54
CA PHE A 87 2.36 -5.13 10.28
C PHE A 87 1.50 -6.03 11.20
N ASP A 88 0.86 -5.46 12.24
CA ASP A 88 0.04 -6.19 13.22
C ASP A 88 -1.46 -6.13 12.86
N ILE A 89 -1.78 -6.39 11.63
CA ILE A 89 -3.17 -6.38 11.14
C ILE A 89 -3.43 -7.72 10.43
N PRO A 90 -4.05 -8.71 11.11
CA PRO A 90 -4.27 -10.05 10.55
C PRO A 90 -5.02 -10.04 9.21
N ALA A 91 -5.99 -9.14 9.03
CA ALA A 91 -6.72 -8.98 7.78
C ALA A 91 -5.79 -8.63 6.60
N MET A 92 -4.75 -7.83 6.84
CA MET A 92 -3.78 -7.47 5.80
C MET A 92 -2.94 -8.68 5.37
N TRP A 93 -2.56 -9.54 6.32
CA TRP A 93 -1.87 -10.80 6.00
C TRP A 93 -2.77 -11.75 5.21
N GLY A 94 -4.06 -11.81 5.56
CA GLY A 94 -5.03 -12.62 4.83
C GLY A 94 -5.25 -12.13 3.41
N HIS A 95 -5.53 -10.85 3.22
CA HIS A 95 -5.93 -10.30 1.92
C HIS A 95 -4.77 -10.03 0.96
N TYR A 96 -3.61 -9.59 1.49
CA TYR A 96 -2.54 -9.04 0.66
C TYR A 96 -1.23 -9.84 0.71
N ALA A 97 -1.08 -10.75 1.67
CA ALA A 97 0.12 -11.57 1.86
C ALA A 97 -0.17 -13.07 1.80
N GLU A 98 -0.97 -13.51 0.85
CA GLU A 98 -1.25 -14.94 0.56
C GLU A 98 -1.61 -15.73 1.83
N MET A 99 -2.58 -15.24 2.63
CA MET A 99 -3.00 -15.88 3.89
C MET A 99 -1.86 -16.10 4.89
N GLY A 100 -0.91 -15.16 4.95
CA GLY A 100 0.27 -15.22 5.81
C GLY A 100 1.50 -15.84 5.15
N GLU A 101 1.38 -16.40 3.95
CA GLU A 101 2.50 -17.00 3.20
C GLU A 101 3.36 -15.98 2.44
N GLY A 102 2.91 -14.74 2.37
CA GLY A 102 3.60 -13.63 1.71
C GLY A 102 4.57 -12.89 2.62
N VAL A 103 4.81 -11.64 2.31
CA VAL A 103 5.82 -10.79 2.94
C VAL A 103 5.24 -9.42 3.27
N CYS A 104 5.71 -8.80 4.35
CA CYS A 104 5.45 -7.40 4.64
C CYS A 104 6.77 -6.62 4.70
N PHE A 105 6.94 -5.61 3.85
CA PHE A 105 8.08 -4.71 3.88
C PHE A 105 7.82 -3.55 4.83
N ILE A 106 8.79 -3.22 5.68
CA ILE A 106 8.78 -2.02 6.53
C ILE A 106 9.61 -0.94 5.86
N LEU A 107 9.01 0.20 5.62
CA LEU A 107 9.60 1.32 4.89
C LEU A 107 9.65 2.58 5.74
N ASP A 108 10.74 3.35 5.64
CA ASP A 108 10.84 4.68 6.22
C ASP A 108 9.93 5.66 5.48
N LYS A 109 8.91 6.16 6.17
CA LYS A 109 7.93 7.07 5.59
C LYS A 109 8.53 8.33 5.00
N LYS A 110 9.49 8.95 5.70
CA LYS A 110 10.09 10.21 5.23
C LYS A 110 10.88 10.01 3.96
N LYS A 111 11.57 8.87 3.84
CA LYS A 111 12.33 8.54 2.65
C LYS A 111 11.41 8.22 1.48
N ILE A 112 10.32 7.48 1.71
CA ILE A 112 9.28 7.22 0.69
C ILE A 112 8.66 8.54 0.20
N GLU A 113 8.25 9.44 1.10
CA GLU A 113 7.70 10.74 0.73
C GLU A 113 8.70 11.60 -0.06
N LYS A 114 9.99 11.50 0.26
CA LYS A 114 11.05 12.19 -0.49
C LYS A 114 11.19 11.65 -1.91
N GLU A 115 11.27 10.33 -2.07
CA GLU A 115 11.36 9.68 -3.40
C GLU A 115 10.13 9.99 -4.26
N ALA A 116 8.93 9.89 -3.68
CA ALA A 116 7.69 10.21 -4.36
C ALA A 116 7.65 11.69 -4.81
N LYS A 117 8.11 12.61 -3.96
CA LYS A 117 8.19 14.05 -4.31
C LYS A 117 9.17 14.31 -5.45
N LEU A 118 10.33 13.65 -5.45
CA LEU A 118 11.31 13.77 -6.53
C LEU A 118 10.76 13.31 -7.88
N ALA A 119 9.94 12.25 -7.86
CA ALA A 119 9.25 11.72 -9.04
C ALA A 119 7.93 12.47 -9.38
N LYS A 120 7.57 13.51 -8.63
CA LYS A 120 6.32 14.29 -8.76
C LYS A 120 5.04 13.48 -8.51
N TYR A 121 5.12 12.37 -7.76
CA TYR A 121 3.97 11.61 -7.32
C TYR A 121 3.23 12.31 -6.18
N ILE A 122 1.93 12.05 -6.06
CA ILE A 122 1.08 12.63 -5.03
C ILE A 122 0.92 11.61 -3.90
N CYS A 123 1.18 12.05 -2.66
CA CYS A 123 1.07 11.19 -1.48
C CYS A 123 0.04 11.74 -0.50
N SER A 124 -0.83 10.89 0.01
CA SER A 124 -1.73 11.23 1.12
C SER A 124 -2.20 10.00 1.89
N ARG A 125 -2.79 10.25 3.05
CA ARG A 125 -3.58 9.26 3.79
C ARG A 125 -4.94 9.14 3.14
N VAL A 126 -5.50 7.94 3.15
CA VAL A 126 -6.89 7.70 2.81
C VAL A 126 -7.78 8.17 3.97
N THR A 127 -8.86 8.85 3.64
CA THR A 127 -9.94 9.25 4.55
C THR A 127 -11.06 8.24 4.42
N TYR A 128 -11.57 7.76 5.55
CA TYR A 128 -12.63 6.76 5.59
C TYR A 128 -13.97 7.42 5.92
N LEU A 129 -14.97 7.17 5.07
CA LEU A 129 -16.30 7.77 5.12
C LEU A 129 -17.36 6.74 5.47
N ASP A 130 -18.45 7.17 6.10
CA ASP A 130 -19.56 6.26 6.47
C ASP A 130 -20.33 5.76 5.24
N THR A 131 -20.40 6.57 4.20
CA THR A 131 -21.14 6.28 2.97
C THR A 131 -20.24 6.51 1.75
N HIS A 132 -20.60 5.89 0.64
CA HIS A 132 -20.03 6.23 -0.65
C HIS A 132 -20.35 7.67 -1.01
N HIS A 133 -19.35 8.35 -1.58
CA HIS A 133 -19.60 9.53 -2.37
C HIS A 133 -19.80 9.13 -3.83
N ASP A 134 -21.03 9.27 -4.32
CA ASP A 134 -21.27 9.30 -5.75
C ASP A 134 -20.56 10.51 -6.32
N PHE A 135 -19.77 10.31 -7.37
CA PHE A 135 -19.13 11.43 -8.06
C PHE A 135 -20.17 12.11 -8.95
N ILE A 136 -20.84 13.10 -8.37
CA ILE A 136 -21.81 13.95 -9.10
C ILE A 136 -21.00 15.09 -9.70
N LEU A 137 -20.97 15.14 -11.04
CA LEU A 137 -20.45 16.29 -11.78
C LEU A 137 -21.57 17.30 -12.01
N ASP A 138 -21.51 18.45 -11.35
CA ASP A 138 -22.46 19.54 -11.61
C ASP A 138 -22.32 20.08 -13.04
N THR A 139 -21.10 20.05 -13.59
CA THR A 139 -20.78 20.49 -14.96
C THR A 139 -19.67 19.62 -15.55
N ILE A 140 -19.69 19.43 -16.84
CA ILE A 140 -18.62 18.70 -17.56
C ILE A 140 -17.32 19.53 -17.54
N PRO A 141 -16.23 19.02 -16.93
CA PRO A 141 -14.96 19.73 -16.93
C PRO A 141 -14.35 19.80 -18.32
N LYS A 142 -13.81 20.96 -18.69
CA LYS A 142 -13.12 21.16 -19.99
C LYS A 142 -11.78 20.44 -20.07
N ASP A 143 -11.14 20.21 -18.92
CA ASP A 143 -9.84 19.56 -18.77
C ASP A 143 -9.94 18.50 -17.67
N ILE A 144 -9.95 17.23 -18.06
CA ILE A 144 -10.11 16.09 -17.17
C ILE A 144 -8.87 15.90 -16.29
N SER A 145 -7.67 16.11 -16.83
CA SER A 145 -6.43 15.98 -16.06
C SER A 145 -6.36 17.01 -14.94
N ASN A 146 -6.75 18.25 -15.24
CA ASN A 146 -6.84 19.30 -14.21
C ASN A 146 -7.97 19.02 -13.19
N TYR A 147 -9.08 18.46 -13.64
CA TYR A 147 -10.15 18.00 -12.77
C TYR A 147 -9.63 16.92 -11.79
N PHE A 148 -8.95 15.89 -12.28
CA PHE A 148 -8.36 14.86 -11.42
C PHE A 148 -7.36 15.42 -10.41
N TYR A 149 -6.53 16.36 -10.85
CA TYR A 149 -5.57 17.01 -9.95
C TYR A 149 -6.28 17.80 -8.84
N ASN A 150 -7.31 18.55 -9.17
CA ASN A 150 -8.05 19.37 -8.21
C ASN A 150 -8.94 18.55 -7.27
N GLN A 151 -9.59 17.49 -7.78
CA GLN A 151 -10.49 16.61 -7.02
C GLN A 151 -9.79 15.34 -6.51
N LYS A 152 -8.46 15.31 -6.52
CA LYS A 152 -7.69 14.11 -6.16
C LYS A 152 -8.00 13.55 -4.79
N LYS A 153 -8.35 14.41 -3.84
CA LYS A 153 -8.64 13.99 -2.47
C LYS A 153 -9.91 13.15 -2.41
N GLU A 154 -10.95 13.62 -3.03
CA GLU A 154 -12.26 12.97 -3.11
C GLU A 154 -12.20 11.74 -4.01
N LEU A 155 -11.54 11.89 -5.16
CA LEU A 155 -11.44 10.82 -6.16
C LEU A 155 -10.55 9.65 -5.69
N PHE A 156 -9.39 9.91 -5.13
CA PHE A 156 -8.36 8.89 -4.97
C PHE A 156 -7.91 8.65 -3.53
N PHE A 157 -8.33 9.48 -2.57
CA PHE A 157 -7.92 9.37 -1.17
C PHE A 157 -9.10 9.22 -0.20
N THR A 158 -10.21 8.66 -0.69
CA THR A 158 -11.37 8.29 0.13
C THR A 158 -11.74 6.83 -0.07
N LYS A 159 -12.18 6.18 0.99
CA LYS A 159 -12.76 4.83 1.02
C LYS A 159 -13.93 4.78 2.00
N THR A 160 -14.75 3.75 1.93
CA THR A 160 -15.73 3.47 2.99
C THR A 160 -15.05 2.94 4.25
N LYS A 161 -15.68 3.14 5.40
CA LYS A 161 -15.17 2.70 6.72
C LYS A 161 -14.90 1.20 6.81
N ASP A 162 -15.54 0.37 6.00
CA ASP A 162 -15.31 -1.07 5.95
C ASP A 162 -13.85 -1.41 5.69
N TRP A 163 -13.13 -0.54 4.95
CA TRP A 163 -11.71 -0.66 4.63
C TRP A 163 -10.79 0.03 5.64
N SER A 164 -11.32 0.58 6.73
CA SER A 164 -10.53 1.40 7.67
C SER A 164 -9.40 0.63 8.36
N TYR A 165 -9.48 -0.70 8.44
CA TYR A 165 -8.43 -1.55 8.97
C TYR A 165 -7.12 -1.49 8.15
N GLU A 166 -7.19 -1.12 6.86
CA GLU A 166 -6.01 -1.00 6.01
C GLU A 166 -5.09 0.16 6.43
N GLN A 167 -5.66 1.20 7.06
CA GLN A 167 -4.92 2.40 7.47
C GLN A 167 -4.07 2.98 6.36
N GLU A 168 -4.64 3.07 5.20
CA GLU A 168 -3.94 3.27 3.95
C GLU A 168 -3.24 4.63 3.86
N PHE A 169 -2.02 4.58 3.35
CA PHE A 169 -1.26 5.70 2.81
C PHE A 169 -1.00 5.42 1.34
N ARG A 170 -1.41 6.31 0.49
CA ARG A 170 -1.43 6.10 -0.95
C ARG A 170 -0.44 7.01 -1.66
N ILE A 171 0.20 6.47 -2.68
CA ILE A 171 1.06 7.21 -3.61
C ILE A 171 0.43 7.08 -4.99
N LEU A 172 0.16 8.22 -5.63
CA LEU A 172 -0.52 8.28 -6.92
C LEU A 172 0.38 8.85 -7.99
N GLU A 173 0.25 8.28 -9.18
CA GLU A 173 0.64 8.83 -10.45
C GLU A 173 -0.62 9.05 -11.28
N LEU A 174 -0.90 10.32 -11.64
CA LEU A 174 -2.15 10.68 -12.33
C LEU A 174 -2.07 10.53 -13.85
N ASP A 175 -0.86 10.47 -14.40
CA ASP A 175 -0.63 10.39 -15.86
C ASP A 175 0.48 9.39 -16.17
N ALA A 176 0.17 8.12 -16.02
CA ALA A 176 1.12 7.03 -16.24
C ALA A 176 1.32 6.63 -17.72
N CYS A 177 0.63 7.27 -18.65
CA CYS A 177 0.78 7.05 -20.11
C CYS A 177 0.97 5.58 -20.50
N SER A 178 0.17 4.66 -20.01
CA SER A 178 0.21 3.21 -20.28
C SER A 178 1.51 2.46 -19.94
N LYS A 179 2.57 3.12 -19.47
CA LYS A 179 3.84 2.48 -19.09
C LYS A 179 3.80 1.97 -17.66
N ASP A 180 4.59 0.93 -17.39
CA ASP A 180 4.84 0.49 -16.02
C ASP A 180 5.66 1.56 -15.28
N SER A 181 5.18 1.93 -14.09
CA SER A 181 5.82 2.93 -13.24
C SER A 181 6.28 2.28 -11.95
N PHE A 182 7.39 2.76 -11.41
CA PHE A 182 8.04 2.16 -10.25
C PHE A 182 8.51 3.25 -9.27
N LEU A 183 8.37 2.97 -7.98
CA LEU A 183 8.93 3.78 -6.91
C LEU A 183 10.16 3.09 -6.33
N ASN A 184 11.31 3.73 -6.36
CA ASN A 184 12.53 3.20 -5.73
C ASN A 184 12.39 3.19 -4.20
N ILE A 185 12.70 2.05 -3.57
CA ILE A 185 12.63 1.88 -2.12
C ILE A 185 13.97 1.55 -1.47
N ARG A 186 15.05 1.45 -2.23
CA ARG A 186 16.37 1.00 -1.74
C ARG A 186 16.81 1.71 -0.47
N ASN A 187 16.68 3.02 -0.43
CA ASN A 187 17.07 3.82 0.73
C ASN A 187 16.01 3.84 1.84
N ALA A 188 14.79 3.42 1.54
CA ALA A 188 13.66 3.46 2.45
C ALA A 188 13.37 2.13 3.14
N LEU A 189 13.81 1.00 2.56
CA LEU A 189 13.56 -0.32 3.11
C LEU A 189 14.33 -0.50 4.43
N ILE A 190 13.56 -0.78 5.50
CA ILE A 190 14.05 -0.91 6.87
C ILE A 190 14.22 -2.38 7.25
N ALA A 191 13.19 -3.18 6.99
CA ALA A 191 13.14 -4.59 7.35
C ALA A 191 12.12 -5.34 6.49
N ILE A 192 12.21 -6.64 6.51
CA ILE A 192 11.29 -7.59 5.89
C ILE A 192 10.65 -8.39 7.01
N VAL A 193 9.31 -8.52 7.01
CA VAL A 193 8.58 -9.30 8.01
C VAL A 193 7.96 -10.52 7.35
N LEU A 194 8.15 -11.66 7.95
CA LEU A 194 7.50 -12.93 7.64
C LEU A 194 6.53 -13.30 8.77
N TYR A 195 5.42 -13.98 8.44
CA TYR A 195 4.46 -14.41 9.46
C TYR A 195 4.91 -15.71 10.14
N ASP A 196 4.53 -15.89 11.42
CA ASP A 196 5.03 -16.86 12.41
C ASP A 196 5.07 -18.35 11.99
N ASN A 197 4.50 -18.77 10.92
CA ASN A 197 4.58 -20.18 10.51
C ASN A 197 5.61 -20.44 9.40
N SER A 198 6.34 -19.43 9.00
CA SER A 198 7.25 -19.53 7.86
C SER A 198 8.51 -20.34 8.19
N SER A 199 8.97 -20.33 9.44
CA SER A 199 10.18 -21.03 9.86
C SER A 199 9.97 -22.51 10.24
N GLN A 200 8.72 -22.89 10.57
CA GLN A 200 8.42 -24.24 11.08
C GLN A 200 8.12 -25.28 9.99
N SER A 201 7.77 -24.85 8.78
CA SER A 201 7.56 -25.72 7.64
C SER A 201 8.78 -25.77 6.74
N VAL A 202 9.02 -26.92 6.06
CA VAL A 202 10.09 -27.04 5.03
C VAL A 202 9.93 -25.96 3.96
N PHE A 203 8.72 -25.62 3.60
CA PHE A 203 8.40 -24.58 2.62
C PHE A 203 8.72 -23.19 3.17
N GLY A 204 8.38 -22.89 4.43
CA GLY A 204 8.73 -21.65 5.11
C GLY A 204 10.25 -21.44 5.23
N MET A 205 10.99 -22.49 5.64
CA MET A 205 12.44 -22.42 5.66
C MET A 205 13.04 -22.13 4.28
N THR A 206 12.46 -22.65 3.20
CA THR A 206 12.93 -22.38 1.84
C THR A 206 12.67 -20.93 1.45
N LYS A 207 11.49 -20.38 1.77
CA LYS A 207 11.16 -18.97 1.56
C LYS A 207 12.11 -18.06 2.33
N TYR A 208 12.33 -18.34 3.61
CA TYR A 208 13.25 -17.57 4.45
C TYR A 208 14.67 -17.54 3.84
N LYS A 209 15.21 -18.69 3.48
CA LYS A 209 16.54 -18.80 2.86
C LYS A 209 16.62 -18.03 1.54
N LEU A 210 15.58 -18.08 0.73
CA LEU A 210 15.55 -17.34 -0.53
C LEU A 210 15.51 -15.83 -0.28
N ILE A 211 14.63 -15.36 0.60
CA ILE A 211 14.57 -13.93 0.97
C ILE A 211 15.92 -13.48 1.53
N LYS A 212 16.53 -14.25 2.42
CA LYS A 212 17.86 -13.94 2.98
C LYS A 212 18.93 -13.85 1.91
N ALA A 213 18.93 -14.74 0.93
CA ALA A 213 19.92 -14.73 -0.15
C ALA A 213 19.84 -13.49 -1.05
N ILE A 214 18.65 -12.89 -1.20
CA ILE A 214 18.43 -11.74 -2.09
C ILE A 214 18.25 -10.40 -1.34
N SER A 215 18.05 -10.41 -0.02
CA SER A 215 17.85 -9.20 0.77
C SER A 215 19.13 -8.50 1.22
N TYR A 216 20.28 -9.11 0.98
CA TYR A 216 21.59 -8.61 1.43
C TYR A 216 21.60 -8.37 2.97
N ASP A 217 21.93 -7.14 3.39
CA ASP A 217 22.00 -6.75 4.81
C ASP A 217 20.68 -6.25 5.42
N ILE A 218 19.55 -6.48 4.73
CA ILE A 218 18.25 -6.03 5.24
C ILE A 218 17.77 -7.01 6.31
N PRO A 219 17.44 -6.55 7.53
CA PRO A 219 16.94 -7.41 8.59
C PRO A 219 15.66 -8.16 8.19
N ILE A 220 15.63 -9.45 8.45
CA ILE A 220 14.44 -10.29 8.33
C ILE A 220 13.91 -10.53 9.73
N LEU A 221 12.64 -10.23 9.94
CA LEU A 221 11.95 -10.33 11.21
C LEU A 221 10.79 -11.32 11.06
N GLU A 222 10.59 -12.17 12.04
CA GLU A 222 9.44 -13.05 12.13
C GLU A 222 8.38 -12.43 13.05
N TYR A 223 7.17 -12.25 12.54
CA TYR A 223 6.06 -11.72 13.30
C TYR A 223 5.29 -12.85 13.95
N SER A 224 5.29 -12.87 15.29
CA SER A 224 4.47 -13.75 16.08
C SER A 224 3.41 -12.98 16.87
N ASN A 225 2.15 -13.34 16.70
CA ASN A 225 1.04 -12.81 17.48
C ASN A 225 0.69 -13.82 18.59
N THR A 226 1.46 -13.81 19.65
CA THR A 226 1.14 -14.64 20.81
C THR A 226 0.11 -13.94 21.69
N ASN A 227 -1.03 -14.59 21.92
CA ASN A 227 -2.12 -14.05 22.73
C ASN A 227 -1.73 -13.79 24.21
N LEU A 228 -0.59 -14.30 24.68
CA LEU A 228 -0.16 -14.22 26.07
C LEU A 228 0.83 -13.09 26.35
N TRP A 229 1.71 -12.74 25.41
CA TRP A 229 2.89 -11.92 25.67
C TRP A 229 3.02 -10.66 24.80
N GLY A 230 2.09 -10.42 23.89
CA GLY A 230 2.15 -9.28 22.99
C GLY A 230 2.71 -9.63 21.62
N ILE A 231 3.21 -8.62 20.92
CA ILE A 231 3.76 -8.74 19.57
C ILE A 231 5.27 -8.79 19.66
N SER A 232 5.87 -9.80 19.06
CA SER A 232 7.31 -9.90 18.97
C SER A 232 7.79 -9.95 17.53
N LEU A 233 8.96 -9.39 17.29
CA LEU A 233 9.74 -9.64 16.10
C LEU A 233 10.99 -10.41 16.52
N ILE A 234 11.23 -11.53 15.89
CA ILE A 234 12.38 -12.40 16.15
C ILE A 234 13.37 -12.19 14.99
N ASP A 235 14.61 -11.86 15.32
CA ASP A 235 15.67 -11.73 14.30
C ASP A 235 16.29 -13.11 13.95
N GLU A 236 17.19 -13.09 12.98
CA GLU A 236 17.86 -14.29 12.47
C GLU A 236 18.73 -15.02 13.49
N ASP A 237 19.14 -14.34 14.56
CA ASP A 237 19.92 -14.91 15.66
C ASP A 237 19.00 -15.49 16.75
N GLY A 238 17.67 -15.43 16.55
CA GLY A 238 16.68 -15.90 17.51
C GLY A 238 16.43 -14.93 18.67
N ASN A 239 16.94 -13.68 18.56
CA ASN A 239 16.68 -12.67 19.59
C ASN A 239 15.26 -12.13 19.42
N CYS A 240 14.49 -12.21 20.50
CA CYS A 240 13.13 -11.68 20.53
C CYS A 240 13.14 -10.18 20.82
N ASN A 241 12.75 -9.38 19.84
CA ASN A 241 12.60 -7.93 20.00
C ASN A 241 11.14 -7.61 20.31
N TRP A 242 10.77 -7.60 21.58
CA TRP A 242 9.43 -7.21 22.01
C TRP A 242 9.14 -5.77 21.62
N ILE A 243 8.11 -5.58 20.81
CA ILE A 243 7.72 -4.26 20.33
C ILE A 243 6.57 -3.70 21.16
N LYS A 244 5.75 -4.57 21.70
CA LYS A 244 4.58 -4.20 22.52
C LYS A 244 4.32 -5.28 23.56
N GLU A 245 4.37 -4.91 24.82
CA GLU A 245 3.79 -5.73 25.89
C GLU A 245 2.26 -5.54 25.85
N LYS A 246 1.52 -6.63 26.03
CA LYS A 246 0.09 -6.53 26.31
C LYS A 246 -0.08 -5.89 27.68
N GLU A 247 -0.73 -4.73 27.73
CA GLU A 247 -1.31 -4.16 28.94
C GLU A 247 -2.51 -4.98 29.40
#